data_b8dd98a0ffbeee8e4f92e59f65ebe854
#
_entry.id   b8dd98a0ffbeee8e4f92e59f65ebe854
#
_cell.length_a   1.000
_cell.length_b   1.000
_cell.length_c   1.000
_cell.angle_alpha   90.00
_cell.angle_beta   90.00
_cell.angle_gamma   90.00
#
_symmetry.space_group_name_H-M   'P 1'
#
loop_
_entity.id
_entity.type
_entity.pdbx_description
1 polymer ?
#
loop_
_entity_poly.entity_id
_entity_poly.type
_entity_poly.pdbx_seq_one_letter_code
_entity_poly.pdbx_strand_id
1 'polypeptide(L)'
;HPTSFAIVIDDETYRRCRAEVDAYRDALDRDELAVYTLSAEWQTPDEVRDCLARLHKSNLKRMPLEGVVFIGDIPIAMLRDAQHLSSAFKMNQAADRKKSSIPSDRFYDDFDLKFDFIDRDADNPLYFYYSLRHDSAHHLCSDIYSARIKPLVREGVDKYGELSAYLRKAAAEHRDANRLDNMFVFCGHGYNSEAYDAWAGEQVALREQLPSMRRSGHRIACC
;
A
#
# COMPACT_ATOMS: atom_id res chain seq x y z
N HIS A 1 17.51 -8.86 13.33
CA HIS A 1 16.35 -8.06 12.86
C HIS A 1 15.19 -8.23 13.85
N PRO A 2 14.64 -7.14 14.40
CA PRO A 2 13.52 -7.21 15.34
C PRO A 2 12.20 -7.53 14.63
N THR A 3 12.06 -7.14 13.36
CA THR A 3 10.84 -7.25 12.56
C THR A 3 11.15 -7.70 11.13
N SER A 4 10.11 -7.95 10.35
CA SER A 4 10.26 -8.37 8.96
C SER A 4 9.37 -7.58 8.00
N PHE A 5 9.74 -7.62 6.73
CA PHE A 5 9.06 -6.93 5.64
C PHE A 5 8.97 -7.84 4.42
N ALA A 6 7.90 -7.77 3.65
CA ALA A 6 7.72 -8.55 2.44
C ALA A 6 7.79 -7.68 1.18
N ILE A 7 8.54 -8.15 0.19
CA ILE A 7 8.48 -7.67 -1.19
C ILE A 7 7.70 -8.73 -1.98
N VAL A 8 6.50 -8.40 -2.42
CA VAL A 8 5.70 -9.26 -3.32
C VAL A 8 5.87 -8.73 -4.73
N ILE A 9 6.34 -9.57 -5.63
CA ILE A 9 6.70 -9.17 -7.00
C ILE A 9 6.29 -10.26 -8.00
N ASP A 10 5.87 -9.87 -9.20
CA ASP A 10 5.67 -10.85 -10.28
C ASP A 10 6.99 -11.30 -10.89
N ASP A 11 7.04 -12.54 -11.38
CA ASP A 11 8.27 -13.17 -11.86
C ASP A 11 8.92 -12.42 -13.03
N GLU A 12 8.13 -11.88 -13.95
CA GLU A 12 8.66 -11.13 -15.10
C GLU A 12 9.30 -9.81 -14.63
N THR A 13 8.65 -9.08 -13.74
CA THR A 13 9.20 -7.86 -13.15
C THR A 13 10.46 -8.16 -12.35
N TYR A 14 10.46 -9.22 -11.55
CA TYR A 14 11.66 -9.62 -10.82
C TYR A 14 12.82 -9.98 -11.74
N ARG A 15 12.55 -10.73 -12.79
CA ARG A 15 13.56 -11.10 -13.80
C ARG A 15 14.16 -9.86 -14.50
N ARG A 16 13.32 -8.86 -14.81
CA ARG A 16 13.72 -7.65 -15.54
C ARG A 16 14.46 -6.63 -14.67
N CYS A 17 14.09 -6.53 -13.41
CA CYS A 17 14.58 -5.49 -12.48
C CYS A 17 15.34 -6.11 -11.30
N ARG A 18 15.89 -7.31 -11.46
CA ARG A 18 16.46 -8.08 -10.36
C ARG A 18 17.52 -7.32 -9.57
N ALA A 19 18.46 -6.68 -10.26
CA ALA A 19 19.54 -5.96 -9.61
C ALA A 19 19.03 -4.80 -8.73
N GLU A 20 18.02 -4.10 -9.19
CA GLU A 20 17.42 -2.97 -8.45
C GLU A 20 16.54 -3.44 -7.29
N VAL A 21 15.81 -4.55 -7.48
CA VAL A 21 15.02 -5.18 -6.39
C VAL A 21 15.96 -5.70 -5.30
N ASP A 22 17.04 -6.38 -5.68
CA ASP A 22 18.04 -6.87 -4.72
C ASP A 22 18.72 -5.71 -3.98
N ALA A 23 19.06 -4.62 -4.67
CA ALA A 23 19.62 -3.42 -4.04
C ALA A 23 18.64 -2.74 -3.07
N TYR A 24 17.35 -2.71 -3.41
CA TYR A 24 16.30 -2.19 -2.54
C TYR A 24 16.10 -3.09 -1.31
N ARG A 25 16.05 -4.40 -1.49
CA ARG A 25 16.04 -5.38 -0.38
C ARG A 25 17.22 -5.18 0.57
N ASP A 26 18.44 -5.07 0.02
CA ASP A 26 19.65 -4.88 0.83
C ASP A 26 19.68 -3.53 1.57
N ALA A 27 18.97 -2.53 1.05
CA ALA A 27 18.79 -1.26 1.72
C ALA A 27 17.82 -1.37 2.91
N LEU A 28 16.70 -2.07 2.76
CA LEU A 28 15.74 -2.36 3.83
C LEU A 28 16.37 -3.24 4.94
N ASP A 29 17.20 -4.22 4.56
CA ASP A 29 17.91 -5.08 5.52
C ASP A 29 18.83 -4.27 6.44
N ARG A 30 19.44 -3.21 5.93
CA ARG A 30 20.20 -2.25 6.74
C ARG A 30 19.37 -1.42 7.70
N ASP A 31 18.10 -1.21 7.40
CA ASP A 31 17.13 -0.58 8.28
C ASP A 31 16.57 -1.55 9.34
N GLU A 32 17.28 -2.66 9.59
CA GLU A 32 16.97 -3.70 10.58
C GLU A 32 15.70 -4.52 10.27
N LEU A 33 15.24 -4.54 9.02
CA LEU A 33 14.13 -5.35 8.55
C LEU A 33 14.61 -6.68 7.96
N ALA A 34 14.12 -7.81 8.44
CA ALA A 34 14.32 -9.09 7.78
C ALA A 34 13.44 -9.17 6.53
N VAL A 35 14.02 -9.07 5.33
CA VAL A 35 13.25 -8.92 4.09
C VAL A 35 12.98 -10.26 3.41
N TYR A 36 11.71 -10.56 3.17
CA TYR A 36 11.25 -11.70 2.37
C TYR A 36 10.91 -11.24 0.95
N THR A 37 11.58 -11.77 -0.07
CA THR A 37 11.22 -11.55 -1.47
C THR A 37 10.36 -12.72 -1.95
N LEU A 38 9.11 -12.45 -2.26
CA LEU A 38 8.09 -13.41 -2.68
C LEU A 38 7.79 -13.17 -4.17
N SER A 39 8.45 -13.95 -5.04
CA SER A 39 8.26 -13.86 -6.48
C SER A 39 7.45 -15.05 -6.98
N ALA A 40 6.43 -14.79 -7.79
CA ALA A 40 5.62 -15.81 -8.45
C ALA A 40 4.81 -15.23 -9.62
N GLU A 41 4.24 -16.09 -10.44
CA GLU A 41 3.16 -15.74 -11.37
C GLU A 41 1.82 -15.69 -10.61
N TRP A 42 1.60 -14.63 -9.85
CA TRP A 42 0.41 -14.46 -9.04
C TRP A 42 -0.87 -14.44 -9.88
N GLN A 43 -1.72 -15.45 -9.71
CA GLN A 43 -2.93 -15.58 -10.51
C GLN A 43 -4.13 -14.84 -9.93
N THR A 44 -4.23 -14.75 -8.60
CA THR A 44 -5.37 -14.13 -7.90
C THR A 44 -4.92 -13.30 -6.70
N PRO A 45 -5.73 -12.32 -6.27
CA PRO A 45 -5.52 -11.64 -4.99
C PRO A 45 -5.50 -12.58 -3.79
N ASP A 46 -6.32 -13.64 -3.80
CA ASP A 46 -6.40 -14.61 -2.71
C ASP A 46 -5.07 -15.33 -2.49
N GLU A 47 -4.38 -15.75 -3.56
CA GLU A 47 -3.06 -16.37 -3.45
C GLU A 47 -2.04 -15.46 -2.74
N VAL A 48 -2.02 -14.19 -3.09
CA VAL A 48 -1.14 -13.20 -2.47
C VAL A 48 -1.52 -13.00 -1.00
N ARG A 49 -2.80 -12.82 -0.72
CA ARG A 49 -3.32 -12.63 0.65
C ARG A 49 -3.00 -13.83 1.53
N ASP A 50 -3.26 -15.04 1.05
CA ASP A 50 -2.98 -16.27 1.79
C ASP A 50 -1.49 -16.45 2.08
N CYS A 51 -0.63 -16.09 1.12
CA CYS A 51 0.82 -16.10 1.33
C CYS A 51 1.24 -15.14 2.44
N LEU A 52 0.75 -13.90 2.41
CA LEU A 52 1.04 -12.89 3.43
C LEU A 52 0.48 -13.27 4.80
N ALA A 53 -0.76 -13.77 4.87
CA ALA A 53 -1.37 -14.21 6.13
C ALA A 53 -0.60 -15.37 6.77
N ARG A 54 -0.13 -16.34 5.98
CA ARG A 54 0.72 -17.43 6.46
C ARG A 54 2.06 -16.90 6.96
N LEU A 55 2.70 -15.98 6.24
CA LEU A 55 3.96 -15.38 6.63
C LEU A 55 3.81 -14.58 7.94
N HIS A 56 2.77 -13.74 8.02
CA HIS A 56 2.45 -12.99 9.23
C HIS A 56 2.27 -13.92 10.42
N LYS A 57 1.41 -14.93 10.30
CA LYS A 57 1.13 -15.89 11.37
C LYS A 57 2.37 -16.67 11.82
N SER A 58 3.24 -17.06 10.90
CA SER A 58 4.46 -17.84 11.20
C SER A 58 5.50 -17.01 11.94
N ASN A 59 5.52 -15.71 11.74
CA ASN A 59 6.54 -14.79 12.24
C ASN A 59 6.14 -14.02 13.50
N LEU A 60 4.88 -14.06 13.92
CA LEU A 60 4.32 -13.26 15.05
C LEU A 60 5.19 -13.24 16.32
N LYS A 61 5.89 -14.33 16.63
CA LYS A 61 6.66 -14.45 17.87
C LYS A 61 8.16 -14.17 17.75
N ARG A 62 8.68 -14.16 16.53
CA ARG A 62 10.13 -14.04 16.30
C ARG A 62 10.50 -12.72 15.62
N MET A 63 9.94 -12.49 14.46
CA MET A 63 10.17 -11.32 13.63
C MET A 63 8.83 -10.96 12.99
N PRO A 64 7.93 -10.27 13.71
CA PRO A 64 6.61 -9.94 13.19
C PRO A 64 6.72 -9.25 11.83
N LEU A 65 5.85 -9.66 10.89
CA LEU A 65 5.73 -8.98 9.61
C LEU A 65 5.07 -7.64 9.83
N GLU A 66 5.80 -6.56 9.58
CA GLU A 66 5.28 -5.19 9.74
C GLU A 66 4.59 -4.67 8.48
N GLY A 67 5.07 -5.06 7.31
CA GLY A 67 4.54 -4.50 6.09
C GLY A 67 4.90 -5.26 4.83
N VAL A 68 4.30 -4.80 3.73
CA VAL A 68 4.50 -5.34 2.39
C VAL A 68 4.58 -4.23 1.35
N VAL A 69 5.43 -4.43 0.35
CA VAL A 69 5.38 -3.66 -0.89
C VAL A 69 5.06 -4.58 -2.06
N PHE A 70 4.06 -4.19 -2.86
CA PHE A 70 3.70 -4.86 -4.11
C PHE A 70 4.42 -4.19 -5.27
N ILE A 71 5.26 -4.93 -5.99
CA ILE A 71 6.06 -4.40 -7.10
C ILE A 71 5.62 -5.04 -8.42
N GLY A 72 5.31 -4.20 -9.41
CA GLY A 72 4.93 -4.67 -10.74
C GLY A 72 3.46 -5.07 -10.88
N ASP A 73 3.20 -6.14 -11.62
CA ASP A 73 1.85 -6.59 -11.98
C ASP A 73 1.27 -7.58 -10.98
N ILE A 74 1.05 -7.11 -9.77
CA ILE A 74 0.37 -7.89 -8.73
C ILE A 74 -1.15 -7.72 -8.89
N PRO A 75 -1.95 -8.79 -8.79
CA PRO A 75 -3.41 -8.70 -8.82
C PRO A 75 -3.95 -7.59 -7.93
N ILE A 76 -5.05 -7.00 -8.32
CA ILE A 76 -5.67 -5.85 -7.64
C ILE A 76 -7.07 -6.23 -7.21
N ALA A 77 -7.32 -6.19 -5.92
CA ALA A 77 -8.66 -6.37 -5.37
C ALA A 77 -9.47 -5.08 -5.54
N MET A 78 -10.58 -5.19 -6.26
CA MET A 78 -11.58 -4.15 -6.48
C MET A 78 -12.72 -4.39 -5.50
N LEU A 79 -12.80 -3.56 -4.45
CA LEU A 79 -13.73 -3.77 -3.33
C LEU A 79 -15.00 -2.96 -3.48
N ARG A 80 -16.14 -3.62 -3.25
CA ARG A 80 -17.45 -3.00 -3.06
C ARG A 80 -17.99 -3.30 -1.66
N ASP A 81 -19.08 -2.63 -1.29
CA ASP A 81 -19.72 -2.75 0.04
C ASP A 81 -18.77 -2.46 1.21
N ALA A 82 -17.67 -1.78 0.94
CA ALA A 82 -16.56 -1.50 1.84
C ALA A 82 -16.25 0.00 1.94
N GLN A 83 -17.23 0.87 1.76
CA GLN A 83 -17.01 2.33 1.72
C GLN A 83 -16.40 2.87 3.02
N HIS A 84 -16.75 2.28 4.14
CA HIS A 84 -16.22 2.63 5.45
C HIS A 84 -14.75 2.19 5.65
N LEU A 85 -14.22 1.32 4.78
CA LEU A 85 -12.83 0.86 4.80
C LEU A 85 -11.93 1.65 3.84
N SER A 86 -12.46 2.68 3.21
CA SER A 86 -11.73 3.46 2.21
C SER A 86 -12.11 4.92 2.26
N SER A 87 -11.32 5.76 1.64
CA SER A 87 -11.65 7.16 1.41
C SER A 87 -12.65 7.40 0.27
N ALA A 88 -13.21 6.36 -0.33
CA ALA A 88 -14.20 6.48 -1.38
C ALA A 88 -15.55 6.89 -0.81
N PHE A 89 -16.08 8.00 -1.31
CA PHE A 89 -17.35 8.54 -0.85
C PHE A 89 -18.53 7.86 -1.54
N LYS A 90 -19.53 7.48 -0.75
CA LYS A 90 -20.93 7.17 -1.13
C LYS A 90 -21.13 6.63 -2.55
N MET A 91 -20.35 5.65 -2.95
CA MET A 91 -20.56 4.99 -4.23
C MET A 91 -21.93 4.29 -4.23
N ASN A 92 -22.65 4.39 -5.34
CA ASN A 92 -23.92 3.69 -5.49
C ASN A 92 -23.69 2.17 -5.61
N GLN A 93 -23.90 1.43 -4.54
CA GLN A 93 -23.72 -0.03 -4.51
C GLN A 93 -24.76 -0.80 -5.31
N ALA A 94 -25.88 -0.14 -5.74
CA ALA A 94 -26.84 -0.71 -6.70
C ALA A 94 -26.33 -0.67 -8.15
N ALA A 95 -25.28 0.11 -8.45
CA ALA A 95 -24.63 0.09 -9.75
C ALA A 95 -23.89 -1.22 -9.99
N ASP A 96 -23.53 -1.49 -11.26
CA ASP A 96 -22.70 -2.64 -11.58
C ASP A 96 -21.33 -2.57 -10.87
N ARG A 97 -20.68 -3.73 -10.73
CA ARG A 97 -19.42 -3.85 -9.98
C ARG A 97 -18.30 -2.94 -10.47
N LYS A 98 -18.23 -2.65 -11.77
CA LYS A 98 -17.19 -1.77 -12.33
C LYS A 98 -17.33 -0.34 -11.82
N LYS A 99 -18.57 0.12 -11.60
CA LYS A 99 -18.90 1.48 -11.13
C LYS A 99 -18.97 1.60 -9.61
N SER A 100 -19.15 0.48 -8.91
CA SER A 100 -19.34 0.45 -7.46
C SER A 100 -18.16 -0.11 -6.66
N SER A 101 -17.05 -0.43 -7.34
CA SER A 101 -15.85 -0.97 -6.71
C SER A 101 -14.66 -0.01 -6.84
N ILE A 102 -13.78 -0.07 -5.87
CA ILE A 102 -12.52 0.69 -5.83
C ILE A 102 -11.34 -0.24 -5.61
N PRO A 103 -10.15 0.06 -6.17
CA PRO A 103 -8.95 -0.68 -5.82
C PRO A 103 -8.58 -0.40 -4.36
N SER A 104 -8.29 -1.46 -3.61
CA SER A 104 -7.88 -1.30 -2.22
C SER A 104 -6.97 -2.41 -1.75
N ASP A 105 -5.81 -2.04 -1.25
CA ASP A 105 -4.85 -2.97 -0.66
C ASP A 105 -5.24 -3.39 0.78
N ARG A 106 -6.37 -2.85 1.33
CA ARG A 106 -7.01 -3.38 2.55
C ARG A 106 -7.34 -4.87 2.45
N PHE A 107 -7.52 -5.37 1.25
CA PHE A 107 -7.66 -6.79 0.97
C PHE A 107 -6.45 -7.62 1.44
N TYR A 108 -5.26 -7.05 1.41
CA TYR A 108 -3.99 -7.75 1.67
C TYR A 108 -3.40 -7.47 3.05
N ASP A 109 -3.79 -6.37 3.71
CA ASP A 109 -3.12 -5.88 4.91
C ASP A 109 -3.98 -5.91 6.18
N ASP A 110 -5.23 -6.34 6.06
CA ASP A 110 -6.15 -6.59 7.16
C ASP A 110 -6.73 -8.01 7.01
N PHE A 111 -6.20 -8.95 7.80
CA PHE A 111 -6.54 -10.36 7.65
C PHE A 111 -7.85 -10.76 8.35
N ASP A 112 -8.42 -9.89 9.17
CA ASP A 112 -9.72 -10.09 9.83
C ASP A 112 -10.89 -9.79 8.90
N LEU A 113 -10.67 -9.06 7.81
CA LEU A 113 -11.70 -8.77 6.82
C LEU A 113 -12.03 -10.02 6.00
N LYS A 114 -13.33 -10.22 5.75
CA LYS A 114 -13.84 -11.32 4.96
C LYS A 114 -14.50 -10.81 3.69
N PHE A 115 -14.16 -11.43 2.57
CA PHE A 115 -14.63 -11.02 1.26
C PHE A 115 -15.25 -12.21 0.52
N ASP A 116 -16.26 -11.92 -0.30
CA ASP A 116 -16.79 -12.83 -1.30
C ASP A 116 -16.29 -12.42 -2.68
N PHE A 117 -15.68 -13.35 -3.41
CA PHE A 117 -15.29 -13.14 -4.79
C PHE A 117 -16.54 -12.99 -5.68
N ILE A 118 -16.53 -11.98 -6.55
CA ILE A 118 -17.65 -11.74 -7.48
C ILE A 118 -17.25 -12.18 -8.89
N ASP A 119 -16.16 -11.61 -9.43
CA ASP A 119 -15.75 -11.84 -10.82
C ASP A 119 -14.35 -11.30 -11.09
N ARG A 120 -13.77 -11.71 -12.22
CA ARG A 120 -12.56 -11.11 -12.78
C ARG A 120 -12.94 -10.14 -13.90
N ASP A 121 -12.20 -9.05 -14.03
CA ASP A 121 -12.44 -8.10 -15.12
C ASP A 121 -12.04 -8.70 -16.47
N ALA A 122 -12.93 -8.55 -17.46
CA ALA A 122 -12.68 -9.07 -18.80
C ALA A 122 -11.67 -8.23 -19.61
N ASP A 123 -11.58 -6.93 -19.31
CA ASP A 123 -10.76 -5.97 -20.05
C ASP A 123 -9.41 -5.74 -19.36
N ASN A 124 -9.35 -5.89 -18.04
CA ASN A 124 -8.14 -5.75 -17.25
C ASN A 124 -7.85 -7.02 -16.44
N PRO A 125 -6.91 -7.86 -16.88
CA PRO A 125 -6.66 -9.16 -16.27
C PRO A 125 -6.14 -9.11 -14.84
N LEU A 126 -5.73 -7.93 -14.35
CA LEU A 126 -5.27 -7.74 -12.98
C LEU A 126 -6.40 -7.38 -12.00
N TYR A 127 -7.60 -7.04 -12.48
CA TYR A 127 -8.71 -6.61 -11.62
C TYR A 127 -9.61 -7.77 -11.27
N PHE A 128 -9.83 -7.93 -9.95
CA PHE A 128 -10.69 -8.96 -9.36
C PHE A 128 -11.67 -8.29 -8.41
N TYR A 129 -12.96 -8.51 -8.62
CA TYR A 129 -14.03 -7.86 -7.85
C TYR A 129 -14.43 -8.70 -6.65
N TYR A 130 -14.53 -8.03 -5.50
CA TYR A 130 -14.93 -8.61 -4.23
C TYR A 130 -15.96 -7.74 -3.54
N SER A 131 -16.82 -8.38 -2.73
CA SER A 131 -17.73 -7.71 -1.82
C SER A 131 -17.34 -8.01 -0.38
N LEU A 132 -17.37 -7.00 0.48
CA LEU A 132 -17.18 -7.22 1.91
C LEU A 132 -18.37 -7.99 2.47
N ARG A 133 -18.12 -9.06 3.22
CA ARG A 133 -19.17 -9.90 3.80
C ARG A 133 -19.84 -9.21 4.99
N HIS A 134 -21.12 -9.52 5.20
CA HIS A 134 -21.87 -9.01 6.35
C HIS A 134 -21.33 -9.45 7.72
N ASP A 135 -20.69 -10.61 7.76
CA ASP A 135 -20.06 -11.16 8.98
C ASP A 135 -18.58 -10.80 9.11
N SER A 136 -18.10 -9.87 8.30
CA SER A 136 -16.75 -9.32 8.39
C SER A 136 -16.61 -8.37 9.56
N ALA A 137 -15.38 -8.14 10.01
CA ALA A 137 -15.07 -6.99 10.85
C ALA A 137 -15.49 -5.68 10.17
N HIS A 138 -16.02 -4.73 10.93
CA HIS A 138 -16.50 -3.43 10.44
C HIS A 138 -15.61 -2.26 10.86
N HIS A 139 -14.45 -2.54 11.44
CA HIS A 139 -13.45 -1.55 11.81
C HIS A 139 -12.14 -1.85 11.07
N LEU A 140 -11.41 -0.79 10.76
CA LEU A 140 -10.07 -0.91 10.20
C LEU A 140 -9.08 -1.23 11.33
N CYS A 141 -8.43 -2.37 11.21
CA CYS A 141 -7.35 -2.77 12.07
C CYS A 141 -6.30 -3.50 11.22
N SER A 142 -5.48 -2.72 10.51
CA SER A 142 -4.46 -3.33 9.65
C SER A 142 -3.47 -4.14 10.47
N ASP A 143 -3.26 -5.39 10.08
CA ASP A 143 -2.25 -6.28 10.67
C ASP A 143 -0.84 -5.91 10.26
N ILE A 144 -0.71 -5.40 9.03
CA ILE A 144 0.54 -4.95 8.41
C ILE A 144 0.29 -3.66 7.63
N TYR A 145 1.32 -2.87 7.35
CA TYR A 145 1.16 -1.77 6.39
C TYR A 145 1.46 -2.23 4.96
N SER A 146 0.87 -1.56 3.97
CA SER A 146 1.03 -1.90 2.55
C SER A 146 1.36 -0.70 1.68
N ALA A 147 2.14 -0.95 0.63
CA ALA A 147 2.44 0.02 -0.41
C ALA A 147 2.50 -0.66 -1.78
N ARG A 148 2.30 0.10 -2.86
CA ARG A 148 2.34 -0.43 -4.22
C ARG A 148 3.25 0.42 -5.11
N ILE A 149 4.19 -0.24 -5.79
CA ILE A 149 5.08 0.36 -6.78
C ILE A 149 4.71 -0.21 -8.15
N LYS A 150 3.93 0.54 -8.91
CA LYS A 150 3.47 0.15 -10.24
C LYS A 150 3.59 1.35 -11.18
N PRO A 151 4.45 1.30 -12.18
CA PRO A 151 4.55 2.37 -13.16
C PRO A 151 3.28 2.45 -14.01
N LEU A 152 2.95 3.64 -14.49
CA LEU A 152 1.86 3.84 -15.43
C LEU A 152 2.23 3.20 -16.77
N VAL A 153 1.39 2.27 -17.22
CA VAL A 153 1.49 1.71 -18.57
C VAL A 153 0.86 2.70 -19.56
N ARG A 154 1.67 3.28 -20.40
CA ARG A 154 1.25 4.17 -21.48
C ARG A 154 2.15 4.00 -22.70
N GLU A 155 1.65 4.34 -23.87
CA GLU A 155 2.40 4.24 -25.11
C GLU A 155 3.73 5.02 -25.04
N GLY A 156 4.81 4.41 -25.50
CA GLY A 156 6.15 5.02 -25.54
C GLY A 156 6.90 5.03 -24.20
N VAL A 157 6.33 4.46 -23.14
CA VAL A 157 6.99 4.39 -21.82
C VAL A 157 7.57 3.00 -21.58
N ASP A 158 8.86 2.96 -21.25
CA ASP A 158 9.53 1.74 -20.80
C ASP A 158 9.18 1.48 -19.31
N LYS A 159 8.18 0.63 -19.10
CA LYS A 159 7.70 0.23 -17.79
C LYS A 159 8.83 -0.24 -16.85
N TYR A 160 9.73 -1.08 -17.34
CA TYR A 160 10.80 -1.64 -16.52
C TYR A 160 11.94 -0.65 -16.29
N GLY A 161 12.20 0.23 -17.26
CA GLY A 161 13.13 1.34 -17.09
C GLY A 161 12.67 2.33 -16.02
N GLU A 162 11.39 2.73 -16.03
CA GLU A 162 10.81 3.58 -14.98
C GLU A 162 10.86 2.92 -13.60
N LEU A 163 10.50 1.63 -13.54
CA LEU A 163 10.52 0.87 -12.29
C LEU A 163 11.93 0.74 -11.74
N SER A 164 12.90 0.40 -12.59
CA SER A 164 14.31 0.32 -12.21
C SER A 164 14.85 1.67 -11.70
N ALA A 165 14.49 2.77 -12.37
CA ALA A 165 14.88 4.10 -11.93
C ALA A 165 14.29 4.43 -10.53
N TYR A 166 13.02 4.11 -10.31
CA TYR A 166 12.38 4.32 -9.01
C TYR A 166 13.00 3.48 -7.90
N LEU A 167 13.26 2.19 -8.15
CA LEU A 167 13.88 1.29 -7.15
C LEU A 167 15.30 1.72 -6.80
N ARG A 168 16.10 2.18 -7.78
CA ARG A 168 17.42 2.77 -7.50
C ARG A 168 17.33 3.98 -6.60
N LYS A 169 16.36 4.88 -6.88
CA LYS A 169 16.09 6.04 -6.02
C LYS A 169 15.71 5.61 -4.62
N ALA A 170 14.74 4.70 -4.48
CA ALA A 170 14.28 4.20 -3.18
C ALA A 170 15.44 3.57 -2.37
N ALA A 171 16.26 2.72 -3.01
CA ALA A 171 17.43 2.14 -2.37
C ALA A 171 18.47 3.18 -1.95
N ALA A 172 18.65 4.24 -2.72
CA ALA A 172 19.55 5.35 -2.38
C ALA A 172 19.04 6.14 -1.16
N GLU A 173 17.76 6.47 -1.11
CA GLU A 173 17.13 7.17 0.03
C GLU A 173 17.33 6.41 1.35
N HIS A 174 17.19 5.09 1.36
CA HIS A 174 17.47 4.25 2.53
C HIS A 174 18.97 4.22 2.92
N ARG A 175 19.88 4.38 1.96
CA ARG A 175 21.34 4.38 2.24
C ARG A 175 21.86 5.69 2.75
N ASP A 176 21.35 6.77 2.23
CA ASP A 176 22.01 8.09 2.30
C ASP A 176 21.53 8.92 3.48
N ALA A 177 20.86 8.33 4.47
CA ALA A 177 20.36 9.02 5.67
C ALA A 177 19.76 10.40 5.32
N ASN A 178 18.92 10.42 4.28
CA ASN A 178 18.36 11.65 3.75
C ASN A 178 17.51 12.31 4.83
N ARG A 179 17.93 13.47 5.27
CA ARG A 179 17.14 14.24 6.23
C ARG A 179 15.98 14.87 5.50
N LEU A 180 14.78 14.40 5.78
CA LEU A 180 13.56 15.07 5.36
C LEU A 180 13.50 16.44 6.07
N ASP A 181 14.00 17.48 5.43
CA ASP A 181 13.98 18.84 5.96
C ASP A 181 12.59 19.48 5.88
N ASN A 182 11.69 18.88 5.08
CA ASN A 182 10.35 19.39 4.86
C ASN A 182 9.30 18.30 5.07
N MET A 183 8.26 18.62 5.84
CA MET A 183 7.05 17.86 5.93
C MET A 183 5.92 18.61 5.22
N PHE A 184 5.29 17.98 4.23
CA PHE A 184 4.12 18.51 3.57
C PHE A 184 2.86 17.87 4.18
N VAL A 185 1.98 18.69 4.71
CA VAL A 185 0.68 18.26 5.24
C VAL A 185 -0.42 18.91 4.42
N PHE A 186 -1.20 18.10 3.73
CA PHE A 186 -2.37 18.53 2.99
C PHE A 186 -3.63 18.00 3.66
N CYS A 187 -4.46 18.92 4.17
CA CYS A 187 -5.72 18.63 4.86
C CYS A 187 -6.87 19.29 4.10
N GLY A 188 -7.09 18.93 2.86
CA GLY A 188 -8.11 19.63 2.08
C GLY A 188 -8.97 18.72 1.21
N HIS A 189 -10.25 18.55 1.56
CA HIS A 189 -11.24 17.93 0.70
C HIS A 189 -12.36 18.85 0.24
N GLY A 190 -12.25 20.12 0.40
CA GLY A 190 -12.97 21.23 -0.23
C GLY A 190 -14.46 21.14 -0.50
N TYR A 191 -15.23 20.22 0.10
CA TYR A 191 -16.61 20.02 -0.31
C TYR A 191 -17.63 20.89 0.43
N ASN A 192 -17.35 21.33 1.64
CA ASN A 192 -18.24 22.22 2.40
C ASN A 192 -17.53 22.82 3.62
N SER A 193 -18.19 23.75 4.28
CA SER A 193 -17.69 24.46 5.47
C SER A 193 -17.43 23.53 6.66
N GLU A 194 -18.22 22.48 6.83
CA GLU A 194 -18.07 21.52 7.94
C GLU A 194 -16.77 20.74 7.82
N ALA A 195 -16.41 20.35 6.60
CA ALA A 195 -15.13 19.74 6.33
C ALA A 195 -13.96 20.68 6.65
N TYR A 196 -14.07 21.95 6.30
CA TYR A 196 -13.03 22.95 6.58
C TYR A 196 -12.73 23.06 8.08
N ASP A 197 -13.74 23.11 8.93
CA ASP A 197 -13.58 23.20 10.38
C ASP A 197 -12.92 21.93 10.96
N ALA A 198 -13.29 20.77 10.47
CA ALA A 198 -12.65 19.50 10.84
C ALA A 198 -11.15 19.50 10.50
N TRP A 199 -10.77 19.96 9.32
CA TRP A 199 -9.36 20.02 8.92
C TRP A 199 -8.56 21.06 9.65
N ALA A 200 -9.15 22.18 9.97
CA ALA A 200 -8.50 23.19 10.82
C ALA A 200 -8.13 22.58 12.18
N GLY A 201 -9.03 21.75 12.74
CA GLY A 201 -8.76 20.97 13.96
C GLY A 201 -7.63 19.95 13.80
N GLU A 202 -7.62 19.20 12.69
CA GLU A 202 -6.52 18.24 12.39
C GLU A 202 -5.18 18.93 12.23
N GLN A 203 -5.12 20.08 11.57
CA GLN A 203 -3.88 20.85 11.44
C GLN A 203 -3.33 21.31 12.79
N VAL A 204 -4.21 21.72 13.70
CA VAL A 204 -3.82 22.11 15.07
C VAL A 204 -3.28 20.88 15.80
N ALA A 205 -3.96 19.76 15.76
CA ALA A 205 -3.54 18.53 16.41
C ALA A 205 -2.19 18.04 15.89
N LEU A 206 -1.96 18.05 14.59
CA LEU A 206 -0.66 17.70 13.99
C LEU A 206 0.47 18.65 14.44
N ARG A 207 0.20 19.95 14.48
CA ARG A 207 1.19 20.96 14.96
C ARG A 207 1.53 20.75 16.43
N GLU A 208 0.60 20.34 17.25
CA GLU A 208 0.80 20.06 18.67
C GLU A 208 1.50 18.74 18.93
N GLN A 209 1.21 17.71 18.14
CA GLN A 209 1.79 16.37 18.28
C GLN A 209 3.22 16.23 17.76
N LEU A 210 3.71 17.20 16.95
CA LEU A 210 5.04 17.15 16.35
C LEU A 210 6.04 18.20 16.88
N PRO A 211 6.06 18.52 18.19
CA PRO A 211 6.99 19.53 18.72
C PRO A 211 8.47 19.08 18.62
N SER A 212 8.73 17.76 18.51
CA SER A 212 10.06 17.21 18.28
C SER A 212 10.60 17.55 16.88
N MET A 213 9.75 17.54 15.86
CA MET A 213 10.13 17.88 14.48
C MET A 213 10.49 19.36 14.32
N ARG A 214 9.82 20.25 15.05
CA ARG A 214 10.17 21.69 15.09
C ARG A 214 11.53 21.92 15.74
N ARG A 215 11.89 21.15 16.76
CA ARG A 215 13.19 21.25 17.45
C ARG A 215 14.35 20.76 16.59
N SER A 216 14.12 19.89 15.63
CA SER A 216 15.12 19.39 14.70
C SER A 216 15.33 20.27 13.46
N GLY A 217 14.64 21.42 13.36
CA GLY A 217 14.79 22.36 12.25
C GLY A 217 13.99 22.02 10.99
N HIS A 218 13.11 21.03 11.05
CA HIS A 218 12.26 20.65 9.91
C HIS A 218 11.21 21.73 9.62
N ARG A 219 10.99 22.00 8.34
CA ARG A 219 9.93 22.89 7.88
C ARG A 219 8.65 22.11 7.68
N ILE A 220 7.55 22.59 8.25
CA ILE A 220 6.22 22.04 8.05
C ILE A 220 5.44 23.04 7.18
N ALA A 221 5.06 22.61 5.99
CA ALA A 221 4.17 23.36 5.12
C ALA A 221 2.76 22.72 5.20
N CYS A 222 1.76 23.53 5.54
CA CYS A 222 0.34 23.13 5.52
C CYS A 222 -0.35 23.92 4.40
N CYS A 223 -1.07 23.22 3.55
CA CYS A 223 -1.91 23.78 2.50
C CYS A 223 -3.37 23.45 2.77
#